data_7dd72fc79098e65dee3624195ade8e45
#
_entry.id   7dd72fc79098e65dee3624195ade8e45
#
_cell.length_a   1.000
_cell.length_b   1.000
_cell.length_c   1.000
_cell.angle_alpha   90.00
_cell.angle_beta   90.00
_cell.angle_gamma   90.00
#
_symmetry.space_group_name_H-M   'P 1'
#
loop_
_entity.id
_entity.type
_entity.pdbx_description
1 polymer ?
#
loop_
_entity_poly.entity_id
_entity_poly.type
_entity_poly.pdbx_seq_one_letter_code
_entity_poly.pdbx_strand_id
1 'polypeptide(L)'
;LEEAELQLGMIGLGRMGANLVRRLMRDGHECVVYDVSADAIEELVGEGATPAASLTELVEKLEPPRAAWIMVPAGYVQGTLDELADLMDSGDAIIDGGNSYYRDDIDRAKALAPKGIDYLDVGTSGGVFGLDRGFCLMIGGPDAAVGRLDPIFATIAPGVEAAGRTPGRAGDPTPAEQGYLHCGPTGAGHFVKMVHNGIEYGVMAAYAEGLNVIANADIGKREHEVDAETAPLRDPEYYPYEIDVADVAEVWRRGSVIASWLLDLTASALHASPTLEEFGGRVSDSGEGRWTLHAAIDEGVPAPVLSTALYERFASRNEDEFANKLLSAMRKQFGGHDEKSSGEGA
;
A
#
# COMPACT_ATOMS: atom_id res chain seq x y z
N LEU A 1 1.92 19.41 -27.52
CA LEU A 1 0.88 18.47 -27.98
C LEU A 1 -0.25 18.63 -26.98
N GLU A 2 -1.46 19.01 -27.43
CA GLU A 2 -2.65 18.88 -26.59
C GLU A 2 -2.76 17.41 -26.23
N GLU A 3 -2.69 17.10 -24.93
CA GLU A 3 -2.92 15.75 -24.43
C GLU A 3 -4.37 15.40 -24.76
N ALA A 4 -4.59 14.20 -25.29
CA ALA A 4 -5.92 13.79 -25.72
C ALA A 4 -6.83 13.69 -24.50
N GLU A 5 -7.89 14.48 -24.44
CA GLU A 5 -8.98 14.33 -23.47
C GLU A 5 -9.62 12.96 -23.66
N LEU A 6 -9.63 12.15 -22.60
CA LEU A 6 -10.22 10.81 -22.59
C LEU A 6 -11.35 10.74 -21.58
N GLN A 7 -12.28 9.82 -21.83
CA GLN A 7 -13.36 9.51 -20.89
C GLN A 7 -13.03 8.24 -20.12
N LEU A 8 -13.29 8.24 -18.79
CA LEU A 8 -13.06 7.10 -17.90
C LEU A 8 -14.26 6.86 -16.98
N GLY A 9 -14.71 5.61 -16.88
CA GLY A 9 -15.64 5.17 -15.85
C GLY A 9 -14.89 4.83 -14.56
N MET A 10 -15.25 5.43 -13.43
CA MET A 10 -14.69 5.12 -12.12
C MET A 10 -15.73 4.44 -11.23
N ILE A 11 -15.40 3.24 -10.73
CA ILE A 11 -16.26 2.42 -9.88
C ILE A 11 -15.61 2.27 -8.51
N GLY A 12 -16.25 2.81 -7.49
CA GLY A 12 -15.69 2.91 -6.14
C GLY A 12 -15.05 4.28 -5.91
N LEU A 13 -15.75 5.13 -5.15
CA LEU A 13 -15.41 6.52 -4.90
C LEU A 13 -14.91 6.74 -3.46
N GLY A 14 -14.28 5.73 -2.89
CA GLY A 14 -13.57 5.87 -1.63
C GLY A 14 -12.41 6.86 -1.74
N ARG A 15 -11.65 7.04 -0.66
CA ARG A 15 -10.56 8.05 -0.57
C ARG A 15 -9.59 8.06 -1.76
N MET A 16 -9.27 6.90 -2.34
CA MET A 16 -8.39 6.84 -3.51
C MET A 16 -9.14 7.09 -4.81
N GLY A 17 -10.26 6.39 -5.06
CA GLY A 17 -11.03 6.53 -6.30
C GLY A 17 -11.51 7.96 -6.55
N ALA A 18 -12.04 8.63 -5.52
CA ALA A 18 -12.43 10.03 -5.63
C ALA A 18 -11.24 10.95 -5.98
N ASN A 19 -10.06 10.71 -5.40
CA ASN A 19 -8.87 11.52 -5.68
C ASN A 19 -8.29 11.26 -7.08
N LEU A 20 -8.42 10.04 -7.61
CA LEU A 20 -8.10 9.73 -9.01
C LEU A 20 -9.01 10.53 -9.95
N VAL A 21 -10.32 10.51 -9.72
CA VAL A 21 -11.30 11.30 -10.50
C VAL A 21 -10.97 12.79 -10.47
N ARG A 22 -10.68 13.35 -9.31
CA ARG A 22 -10.32 14.76 -9.16
C ARG A 22 -9.08 15.14 -9.96
N ARG A 23 -8.05 14.27 -9.95
CA ARG A 23 -6.85 14.53 -10.76
C ARG A 23 -7.15 14.51 -12.23
N LEU A 24 -7.91 13.52 -12.69
CA LEU A 24 -8.30 13.39 -14.10
C LEU A 24 -9.10 14.60 -14.57
N MET A 25 -10.09 15.04 -13.82
CA MET A 25 -10.91 16.21 -14.17
C MET A 25 -10.12 17.52 -14.18
N ARG A 26 -9.08 17.65 -13.31
CA ARG A 26 -8.20 18.84 -13.30
C ARG A 26 -7.45 19.04 -14.62
N ASP A 27 -7.12 17.94 -15.30
CA ASP A 27 -6.40 17.94 -16.58
C ASP A 27 -7.32 17.74 -17.79
N GLY A 28 -8.65 17.91 -17.61
CA GLY A 28 -9.63 17.97 -18.70
C GLY A 28 -10.24 16.62 -19.09
N HIS A 29 -9.86 15.51 -18.44
CA HIS A 29 -10.50 14.23 -18.71
C HIS A 29 -11.93 14.18 -18.17
N GLU A 30 -12.82 13.49 -18.88
CA GLU A 30 -14.20 13.28 -18.46
C GLU A 30 -14.33 12.01 -17.60
N CYS A 31 -15.00 12.12 -16.45
CA CYS A 31 -15.21 10.98 -15.56
C CYS A 31 -16.69 10.67 -15.37
N VAL A 32 -17.09 9.44 -15.68
CA VAL A 32 -18.38 8.86 -15.32
C VAL A 32 -18.20 8.07 -14.03
N VAL A 33 -18.94 8.39 -12.96
CA VAL A 33 -18.68 7.88 -11.62
C VAL A 33 -19.82 7.06 -11.06
N TYR A 34 -19.50 5.96 -10.41
CA TYR A 34 -20.44 5.09 -9.74
C TYR A 34 -19.89 4.60 -8.40
N ASP A 35 -20.73 4.63 -7.38
CA ASP A 35 -20.49 4.03 -6.05
C ASP A 35 -21.82 3.53 -5.47
N VAL A 36 -21.77 2.64 -4.51
CA VAL A 36 -22.94 2.24 -3.71
C VAL A 36 -23.43 3.34 -2.75
N SER A 37 -22.56 4.31 -2.46
CA SER A 37 -22.88 5.51 -1.66
C SER A 37 -23.30 6.65 -2.58
N ALA A 38 -24.59 7.05 -2.48
CA ALA A 38 -25.11 8.20 -3.21
C ALA A 38 -24.38 9.50 -2.85
N ASP A 39 -24.02 9.68 -1.56
CA ASP A 39 -23.32 10.88 -1.08
C ASP A 39 -21.95 11.03 -1.76
N ALA A 40 -21.21 9.91 -1.97
CA ALA A 40 -19.92 9.94 -2.65
C ALA A 40 -20.05 10.32 -4.15
N ILE A 41 -21.13 9.90 -4.79
CA ILE A 41 -21.45 10.31 -6.16
C ILE A 41 -21.80 11.81 -6.20
N GLU A 42 -22.69 12.28 -5.32
CA GLU A 42 -23.13 13.68 -5.27
C GLU A 42 -21.96 14.65 -5.04
N GLU A 43 -21.00 14.28 -4.19
CA GLU A 43 -19.80 15.07 -3.95
C GLU A 43 -19.03 15.34 -5.24
N LEU A 44 -18.70 14.29 -6.02
CA LEU A 44 -17.95 14.43 -7.27
C LEU A 44 -18.75 15.05 -8.41
N VAL A 45 -20.06 14.85 -8.43
CA VAL A 45 -20.97 15.55 -9.37
C VAL A 45 -20.94 17.04 -9.12
N GLY A 46 -20.92 17.47 -7.86
CA GLY A 46 -20.73 18.87 -7.48
C GLY A 46 -19.40 19.46 -7.96
N GLU A 47 -18.39 18.61 -8.23
CA GLU A 47 -17.09 18.99 -8.75
C GLU A 47 -16.97 18.84 -10.29
N GLY A 48 -18.00 18.30 -10.97
CA GLY A 48 -18.05 18.21 -12.44
C GLY A 48 -18.07 16.81 -13.04
N ALA A 49 -18.06 15.74 -12.21
CA ALA A 49 -18.18 14.37 -12.71
C ALA A 49 -19.59 14.05 -13.20
N THR A 50 -19.72 13.12 -14.15
CA THR A 50 -20.99 12.61 -14.65
C THR A 50 -21.46 11.44 -13.77
N PRO A 51 -22.62 11.51 -13.10
CA PRO A 51 -23.11 10.41 -12.26
C PRO A 51 -23.60 9.23 -13.09
N ALA A 52 -23.52 8.02 -12.49
CA ALA A 52 -24.26 6.85 -12.93
C ALA A 52 -24.96 6.21 -11.73
N ALA A 53 -26.20 5.78 -11.90
CA ALA A 53 -26.98 5.11 -10.85
C ALA A 53 -26.79 3.59 -10.82
N SER A 54 -26.10 3.01 -11.82
CA SER A 54 -25.77 1.59 -11.94
C SER A 54 -24.56 1.38 -12.84
N LEU A 55 -23.97 0.20 -12.83
CA LEU A 55 -22.91 -0.19 -13.78
C LEU A 55 -23.43 -0.17 -15.23
N THR A 56 -24.69 -0.54 -15.46
CA THR A 56 -25.32 -0.42 -16.78
C THR A 56 -25.31 1.02 -17.27
N GLU A 57 -25.80 1.96 -16.46
CA GLU A 57 -25.83 3.38 -16.82
C GLU A 57 -24.41 3.95 -16.98
N LEU A 58 -23.42 3.49 -16.18
CA LEU A 58 -22.03 3.89 -16.34
C LEU A 58 -21.52 3.51 -17.73
N VAL A 59 -21.73 2.25 -18.14
CA VAL A 59 -21.28 1.74 -19.45
C VAL A 59 -22.01 2.45 -20.60
N GLU A 60 -23.33 2.72 -20.47
CA GLU A 60 -24.12 3.46 -21.48
C GLU A 60 -23.65 4.91 -21.68
N LYS A 61 -23.08 5.54 -20.64
CA LYS A 61 -22.56 6.92 -20.69
C LYS A 61 -21.13 7.01 -21.23
N LEU A 62 -20.43 5.88 -21.30
CA LEU A 62 -19.06 5.82 -21.84
C LEU A 62 -19.06 5.64 -23.35
N GLU A 63 -18.19 6.35 -24.06
CA GLU A 63 -17.99 6.23 -25.50
C GLU A 63 -16.99 5.08 -25.82
N PRO A 64 -17.31 4.20 -26.79
CA PRO A 64 -16.38 3.16 -27.23
C PRO A 64 -15.14 3.74 -27.96
N PRO A 65 -13.95 3.14 -27.77
CA PRO A 65 -13.65 2.02 -26.89
C PRO A 65 -13.60 2.45 -25.43
N ARG A 66 -14.49 1.90 -24.61
CA ARG A 66 -14.70 2.29 -23.22
C ARG A 66 -13.53 1.88 -22.32
N ALA A 67 -13.36 2.60 -21.22
CA ALA A 67 -12.47 2.18 -20.12
C ALA A 67 -13.19 2.34 -18.78
N ALA A 68 -13.23 1.27 -17.99
CA ALA A 68 -13.81 1.26 -16.65
C ALA A 68 -12.76 0.86 -15.60
N TRP A 69 -12.55 1.72 -14.60
CA TRP A 69 -11.58 1.54 -13.54
C TRP A 69 -12.27 1.13 -12.24
N ILE A 70 -11.90 -0.03 -11.69
CA ILE A 70 -12.44 -0.59 -10.46
C ILE A 70 -11.54 -0.21 -9.28
N MET A 71 -12.11 0.48 -8.26
CA MET A 71 -11.45 0.89 -7.02
C MET A 71 -12.26 0.44 -5.80
N VAL A 72 -12.79 -0.76 -5.83
CA VAL A 72 -13.55 -1.36 -4.72
C VAL A 72 -12.68 -2.28 -3.87
N PRO A 73 -13.08 -2.60 -2.61
CA PRO A 73 -12.37 -3.59 -1.80
C PRO A 73 -12.26 -4.95 -2.51
N ALA A 74 -11.13 -5.63 -2.35
CA ALA A 74 -10.77 -6.85 -3.08
C ALA A 74 -11.87 -7.93 -3.13
N GLY A 75 -12.67 -8.06 -2.06
CA GLY A 75 -13.78 -9.02 -2.01
C GLY A 75 -14.95 -8.73 -2.96
N TYR A 76 -15.03 -7.52 -3.52
CA TYR A 76 -16.10 -7.12 -4.46
C TYR A 76 -15.63 -7.03 -5.91
N VAL A 77 -14.32 -7.08 -6.17
CA VAL A 77 -13.75 -6.92 -7.52
C VAL A 77 -14.33 -7.93 -8.48
N GLN A 78 -14.38 -9.22 -8.11
CA GLN A 78 -14.86 -10.27 -9.01
C GLN A 78 -16.31 -10.05 -9.43
N GLY A 79 -17.21 -9.75 -8.50
CA GLY A 79 -18.63 -9.50 -8.82
C GLY A 79 -18.83 -8.28 -9.71
N THR A 80 -18.08 -7.19 -9.46
CA THR A 80 -18.10 -5.99 -10.29
C THR A 80 -17.59 -6.27 -11.71
N LEU A 81 -16.50 -7.05 -11.81
CA LEU A 81 -15.92 -7.45 -13.09
C LEU A 81 -16.88 -8.33 -13.90
N ASP A 82 -17.54 -9.30 -13.28
CA ASP A 82 -18.48 -10.19 -13.96
C ASP A 82 -19.66 -9.40 -14.56
N GLU A 83 -20.19 -8.42 -13.81
CA GLU A 83 -21.25 -7.53 -14.29
C GLU A 83 -20.77 -6.63 -15.45
N LEU A 84 -19.60 -6.02 -15.34
CA LEU A 84 -19.03 -5.22 -16.42
C LEU A 84 -18.76 -6.05 -17.68
N ALA A 85 -18.28 -7.27 -17.52
CA ALA A 85 -17.99 -8.18 -18.62
C ALA A 85 -19.24 -8.57 -19.44
N ASP A 86 -20.43 -8.48 -18.85
CA ASP A 86 -21.70 -8.70 -19.55
C ASP A 86 -22.27 -7.42 -20.21
N LEU A 87 -21.75 -6.26 -19.84
CA LEU A 87 -22.20 -4.94 -20.33
C LEU A 87 -21.25 -4.33 -21.36
N MET A 88 -19.97 -4.70 -21.35
CA MET A 88 -18.95 -4.13 -22.21
C MET A 88 -18.73 -4.96 -23.48
N ASP A 89 -18.22 -4.30 -24.52
CA ASP A 89 -18.02 -4.86 -25.85
C ASP A 89 -16.55 -5.15 -26.15
N SER A 90 -16.32 -5.85 -27.26
CA SER A 90 -14.95 -6.09 -27.77
C SER A 90 -14.22 -4.79 -28.06
N GLY A 91 -13.00 -4.64 -27.57
CA GLY A 91 -12.18 -3.44 -27.67
C GLY A 91 -12.26 -2.51 -26.46
N ASP A 92 -13.21 -2.73 -25.55
CA ASP A 92 -13.28 -2.02 -24.27
C ASP A 92 -12.20 -2.55 -23.29
N ALA A 93 -11.92 -1.80 -22.24
CA ALA A 93 -10.94 -2.15 -21.21
C ALA A 93 -11.50 -2.07 -19.80
N ILE A 94 -11.20 -3.06 -18.98
CA ILE A 94 -11.47 -3.06 -17.54
C ILE A 94 -10.12 -2.95 -16.81
N ILE A 95 -10.03 -2.01 -15.89
CA ILE A 95 -8.84 -1.73 -15.09
C ILE A 95 -9.14 -2.08 -13.63
N ASP A 96 -8.37 -2.98 -13.05
CA ASP A 96 -8.37 -3.23 -11.61
C ASP A 96 -7.26 -2.39 -10.96
N GLY A 97 -7.64 -1.35 -10.22
CA GLY A 97 -6.73 -0.48 -9.50
C GLY A 97 -6.68 -0.75 -7.99
N GLY A 98 -7.32 -1.82 -7.53
CA GLY A 98 -7.35 -2.24 -6.13
C GLY A 98 -6.07 -2.94 -5.67
N ASN A 99 -6.14 -3.54 -4.48
CA ASN A 99 -5.09 -4.42 -3.97
C ASN A 99 -5.45 -5.87 -4.28
N SER A 100 -5.36 -6.25 -5.54
CA SER A 100 -5.69 -7.60 -6.01
C SER A 100 -4.46 -8.50 -6.07
N TYR A 101 -4.70 -9.80 -6.00
CA TYR A 101 -3.65 -10.79 -6.15
C TYR A 101 -3.35 -11.03 -7.63
N TYR A 102 -2.11 -10.84 -8.06
CA TYR A 102 -1.70 -10.91 -9.47
C TYR A 102 -2.13 -12.21 -10.20
N ARG A 103 -2.28 -13.35 -9.49
CA ARG A 103 -2.76 -14.61 -10.11
C ARG A 103 -4.23 -14.53 -10.48
N ASP A 104 -5.03 -13.85 -9.66
CA ASP A 104 -6.46 -13.62 -9.97
C ASP A 104 -6.59 -12.75 -11.22
N ASP A 105 -5.70 -11.74 -11.39
CA ASP A 105 -5.69 -10.90 -12.59
C ASP A 105 -5.41 -11.68 -13.86
N ILE A 106 -4.44 -12.61 -13.81
CA ILE A 106 -4.13 -13.50 -14.93
C ILE A 106 -5.34 -14.37 -15.30
N ASP A 107 -6.07 -14.88 -14.32
CA ASP A 107 -7.23 -15.72 -14.56
C ASP A 107 -8.44 -14.90 -15.05
N ARG A 108 -8.64 -13.68 -14.53
CA ARG A 108 -9.65 -12.72 -15.01
C ARG A 108 -9.40 -12.34 -16.46
N ALA A 109 -8.16 -12.00 -16.83
CA ALA A 109 -7.80 -11.69 -18.21
C ALA A 109 -8.09 -12.84 -19.17
N LYS A 110 -7.77 -14.09 -18.78
CA LYS A 110 -8.11 -15.29 -19.57
C LYS A 110 -9.62 -15.45 -19.76
N ALA A 111 -10.43 -15.12 -18.75
CA ALA A 111 -11.88 -15.20 -18.83
C ALA A 111 -12.48 -14.12 -19.74
N LEU A 112 -11.88 -12.93 -19.79
CA LEU A 112 -12.33 -11.81 -20.63
C LEU A 112 -11.85 -11.88 -22.08
N ALA A 113 -10.72 -12.52 -22.35
CA ALA A 113 -10.14 -12.63 -23.68
C ALA A 113 -11.12 -13.15 -24.78
N PRO A 114 -11.99 -14.15 -24.53
CA PRO A 114 -12.98 -14.60 -25.52
C PRO A 114 -14.04 -13.53 -25.87
N LYS A 115 -14.26 -12.56 -24.98
CA LYS A 115 -15.16 -11.43 -25.21
C LYS A 115 -14.47 -10.27 -25.93
N GLY A 116 -13.15 -10.34 -26.09
CA GLY A 116 -12.33 -9.28 -26.69
C GLY A 116 -12.19 -8.04 -25.79
N ILE A 117 -12.42 -8.17 -24.50
CA ILE A 117 -12.27 -7.12 -23.50
C ILE A 117 -10.85 -7.18 -22.93
N ASP A 118 -10.14 -6.07 -22.96
CA ASP A 118 -8.82 -5.95 -22.37
C ASP A 118 -8.90 -5.84 -20.84
N TYR A 119 -8.02 -6.54 -20.13
CA TYR A 119 -7.90 -6.43 -18.67
C TYR A 119 -6.53 -5.89 -18.30
N LEU A 120 -6.53 -4.83 -17.50
CA LEU A 120 -5.33 -4.21 -16.96
C LEU A 120 -5.36 -4.29 -15.42
N ASP A 121 -4.22 -4.59 -14.84
CA ASP A 121 -3.98 -4.53 -13.40
C ASP A 121 -3.08 -3.33 -13.10
N VAL A 122 -3.53 -2.44 -12.22
CA VAL A 122 -2.81 -1.20 -11.93
C VAL A 122 -2.57 -1.05 -10.43
N GLY A 123 -1.39 -1.48 -10.01
CA GLY A 123 -0.92 -1.24 -8.66
C GLY A 123 -0.73 0.25 -8.40
N THR A 124 -1.55 0.81 -7.51
CA THR A 124 -1.57 2.24 -7.21
C THR A 124 -0.97 2.51 -5.83
N SER A 125 0.06 3.37 -5.75
CA SER A 125 0.70 3.80 -4.51
C SER A 125 0.66 5.32 -4.37
N GLY A 126 0.33 5.82 -3.18
CA GLY A 126 0.17 7.26 -2.88
C GLY A 126 -0.84 7.53 -1.77
N GLY A 127 -1.74 6.59 -1.53
CA GLY A 127 -2.73 6.65 -0.45
C GLY A 127 -3.60 7.91 -0.51
N VAL A 128 -3.89 8.48 0.65
CA VAL A 128 -4.74 9.68 0.77
C VAL A 128 -4.07 10.95 0.24
N PHE A 129 -2.74 10.95 0.10
CA PHE A 129 -1.96 12.10 -0.37
C PHE A 129 -1.83 12.17 -1.90
N GLY A 130 -2.34 11.16 -2.61
CA GLY A 130 -2.21 11.08 -4.07
C GLY A 130 -2.90 12.21 -4.82
N LEU A 131 -3.91 12.87 -4.23
CA LEU A 131 -4.55 14.03 -4.85
C LEU A 131 -3.54 15.13 -5.17
N ASP A 132 -2.67 15.46 -4.23
CA ASP A 132 -1.69 16.55 -4.37
C ASP A 132 -0.35 16.06 -4.92
N ARG A 133 0.10 14.87 -4.51
CA ARG A 133 1.41 14.32 -4.86
C ARG A 133 1.43 13.49 -6.13
N GLY A 134 0.26 13.09 -6.66
CA GLY A 134 0.14 12.06 -7.69
C GLY A 134 0.25 10.65 -7.12
N PHE A 135 -0.06 9.67 -7.96
CA PHE A 135 -0.01 8.25 -7.61
C PHE A 135 1.06 7.56 -8.47
N CYS A 136 1.98 6.84 -7.81
CA CYS A 136 2.89 5.95 -8.50
C CYS A 136 2.11 4.74 -9.02
N LEU A 137 2.21 4.46 -10.33
CA LEU A 137 1.44 3.41 -10.99
C LEU A 137 2.36 2.31 -11.54
N MET A 138 2.03 1.06 -11.21
CA MET A 138 2.65 -0.15 -11.75
C MET A 138 1.59 -0.88 -12.57
N ILE A 139 1.76 -0.92 -13.89
CA ILE A 139 0.71 -1.29 -14.85
C ILE A 139 1.05 -2.62 -15.50
N GLY A 140 0.12 -3.56 -15.47
CA GLY A 140 0.14 -4.80 -16.24
C GLY A 140 -1.00 -4.82 -17.24
N GLY A 141 -0.75 -5.34 -18.45
CA GLY A 141 -1.80 -5.45 -19.46
C GLY A 141 -1.27 -5.52 -20.90
N PRO A 142 -2.16 -5.66 -21.88
CA PRO A 142 -1.78 -5.64 -23.30
C PRO A 142 -1.20 -4.29 -23.72
N ASP A 143 -0.09 -4.29 -24.48
CA ASP A 143 0.59 -3.06 -24.95
C ASP A 143 -0.35 -2.05 -25.61
N ALA A 144 -1.28 -2.53 -26.44
CA ALA A 144 -2.20 -1.66 -27.16
C ALA A 144 -3.18 -0.94 -26.22
N ALA A 145 -3.71 -1.64 -25.22
CA ALA A 145 -4.63 -1.07 -24.25
C ALA A 145 -3.92 -0.10 -23.31
N VAL A 146 -2.72 -0.47 -22.83
CA VAL A 146 -1.88 0.43 -22.01
C VAL A 146 -1.51 1.69 -22.78
N GLY A 147 -1.06 1.55 -24.03
CA GLY A 147 -0.72 2.72 -24.87
C GLY A 147 -1.92 3.63 -25.18
N ARG A 148 -3.13 3.07 -25.34
CA ARG A 148 -4.35 3.87 -25.53
C ARG A 148 -4.69 4.70 -24.30
N LEU A 149 -4.42 4.17 -23.10
CA LEU A 149 -4.75 4.78 -21.81
C LEU A 149 -3.57 5.58 -21.21
N ASP A 150 -2.46 5.70 -21.92
CA ASP A 150 -1.27 6.42 -21.46
C ASP A 150 -1.58 7.85 -20.94
N PRO A 151 -2.45 8.67 -21.62
CA PRO A 151 -2.81 9.99 -21.09
C PRO A 151 -3.47 9.94 -19.69
N ILE A 152 -4.28 8.93 -19.42
CA ILE A 152 -4.90 8.71 -18.09
C ILE A 152 -3.81 8.43 -17.04
N PHE A 153 -2.87 7.55 -17.36
CA PHE A 153 -1.79 7.20 -16.43
C PHE A 153 -0.84 8.37 -16.19
N ALA A 154 -0.51 9.12 -17.22
CA ALA A 154 0.34 10.32 -17.10
C ALA A 154 -0.29 11.39 -16.19
N THR A 155 -1.59 11.67 -16.36
CA THR A 155 -2.34 12.61 -15.52
C THR A 155 -2.40 12.18 -14.04
N ILE A 156 -2.59 10.89 -13.79
CA ILE A 156 -2.66 10.36 -12.43
C ILE A 156 -1.29 10.40 -11.75
N ALA A 157 -0.21 10.19 -12.50
CA ALA A 157 1.15 10.08 -11.99
C ALA A 157 1.67 11.40 -11.36
N PRO A 158 2.73 11.32 -10.52
CA PRO A 158 3.31 12.50 -9.87
C PRO A 158 3.95 13.51 -10.83
N GLY A 159 4.41 13.05 -11.99
CA GLY A 159 5.18 13.85 -12.92
C GLY A 159 6.68 13.91 -12.59
N VAL A 160 7.48 14.39 -13.55
CA VAL A 160 8.95 14.41 -13.46
C VAL A 160 9.48 15.29 -12.33
N GLU A 161 8.72 16.31 -11.92
CA GLU A 161 9.11 17.26 -10.88
C GLU A 161 9.03 16.66 -9.45
N ALA A 162 8.42 15.48 -9.30
CA ALA A 162 8.28 14.82 -8.00
C ALA A 162 9.62 14.37 -7.40
N ALA A 163 10.64 14.17 -8.22
CA ALA A 163 12.00 13.82 -7.78
C ALA A 163 13.04 14.30 -8.80
N GLY A 164 14.24 14.61 -8.32
CA GLY A 164 15.38 14.88 -9.22
C GLY A 164 15.71 13.67 -10.11
N ARG A 165 16.04 13.91 -11.36
CA ARG A 165 16.42 12.83 -12.30
C ARG A 165 17.63 12.05 -11.79
N THR A 166 17.58 10.73 -11.95
CA THR A 166 18.71 9.86 -11.61
C THR A 166 19.95 10.27 -12.40
N PRO A 167 21.11 10.45 -11.76
CA PRO A 167 22.36 10.79 -12.45
C PRO A 167 22.66 9.85 -13.62
N GLY A 168 22.95 10.42 -14.79
CA GLY A 168 23.25 9.67 -16.01
C GLY A 168 22.03 9.46 -16.93
N ARG A 169 20.80 9.72 -16.51
CA ARG A 169 19.65 9.75 -17.40
C ARG A 169 19.68 11.03 -18.25
N ALA A 170 19.43 10.89 -19.55
CA ALA A 170 19.44 12.00 -20.52
C ALA A 170 18.29 11.83 -21.53
N GLY A 171 18.02 12.88 -22.34
CA GLY A 171 16.91 12.92 -23.28
C GLY A 171 15.58 13.26 -22.60
N ASP A 172 14.45 13.00 -23.29
CA ASP A 172 13.13 13.25 -22.75
C ASP A 172 12.83 12.31 -21.57
N PRO A 173 12.08 12.77 -20.55
CA PRO A 173 11.66 11.94 -19.45
C PRO A 173 10.85 10.72 -19.91
N THR A 174 11.20 9.56 -19.38
CA THR A 174 10.41 8.33 -19.61
C THR A 174 9.20 8.27 -18.69
N PRO A 175 8.17 7.41 -18.99
CA PRO A 175 7.06 7.18 -18.07
C PRO A 175 7.50 6.81 -16.64
N ALA A 176 8.55 6.02 -16.49
CA ALA A 176 9.11 5.69 -15.18
C ALA A 176 9.65 6.92 -14.41
N GLU A 177 10.20 7.92 -15.11
CA GLU A 177 10.63 9.18 -14.52
C GLU A 177 9.45 10.11 -14.18
N GLN A 178 8.28 9.86 -14.76
CA GLN A 178 7.03 10.55 -14.44
C GLN A 178 6.25 9.87 -13.30
N GLY A 179 6.65 8.66 -12.89
CA GLY A 179 6.06 7.93 -11.78
C GLY A 179 5.05 6.86 -12.17
N TYR A 180 5.01 6.43 -13.43
CA TYR A 180 4.23 5.27 -13.86
C TYR A 180 5.03 4.38 -14.81
N LEU A 181 4.72 3.08 -14.82
CA LEU A 181 5.46 2.11 -15.63
C LEU A 181 4.55 0.99 -16.10
N HIS A 182 4.59 0.70 -17.41
CA HIS A 182 4.10 -0.57 -17.93
C HIS A 182 5.11 -1.66 -17.58
N CYS A 183 4.77 -2.49 -16.59
CA CYS A 183 5.66 -3.50 -16.02
C CYS A 183 5.70 -4.78 -16.86
N GLY A 184 4.72 -5.00 -17.74
CA GLY A 184 4.62 -6.20 -18.55
C GLY A 184 3.18 -6.66 -18.80
N PRO A 185 2.97 -7.92 -19.18
CA PRO A 185 1.63 -8.45 -19.42
C PRO A 185 0.77 -8.42 -18.14
N THR A 186 -0.52 -8.69 -18.30
CA THR A 186 -1.47 -8.74 -17.18
C THR A 186 -0.96 -9.57 -16.01
N GLY A 187 -1.11 -9.03 -14.81
CA GLY A 187 -0.55 -9.54 -13.55
C GLY A 187 0.77 -8.88 -13.16
N ALA A 188 1.53 -8.29 -14.10
CA ALA A 188 2.82 -7.69 -13.81
C ALA A 188 2.71 -6.43 -12.93
N GLY A 189 1.65 -5.64 -13.07
CA GLY A 189 1.41 -4.45 -12.26
C GLY A 189 1.23 -4.78 -10.79
N HIS A 190 0.25 -5.64 -10.48
CA HIS A 190 0.00 -6.07 -9.10
C HIS A 190 1.14 -6.94 -8.53
N PHE A 191 1.87 -7.70 -9.38
CA PHE A 191 3.07 -8.39 -8.93
C PHE A 191 4.13 -7.40 -8.42
N VAL A 192 4.45 -6.37 -9.19
CA VAL A 192 5.41 -5.33 -8.76
C VAL A 192 4.89 -4.57 -7.54
N LYS A 193 3.57 -4.29 -7.50
CA LYS A 193 2.93 -3.61 -6.36
C LYS A 193 3.00 -4.43 -5.07
N MET A 194 2.74 -5.74 -5.10
CA MET A 194 2.84 -6.56 -3.88
C MET A 194 4.26 -6.61 -3.33
N VAL A 195 5.28 -6.65 -4.21
CA VAL A 195 6.70 -6.61 -3.80
C VAL A 195 7.02 -5.25 -3.18
N HIS A 196 6.55 -4.14 -3.79
CA HIS A 196 6.66 -2.81 -3.20
C HIS A 196 6.12 -2.78 -1.77
N ASN A 197 4.91 -3.32 -1.54
CA ASN A 197 4.31 -3.37 -0.22
C ASN A 197 5.07 -4.30 0.76
N GLY A 198 5.62 -5.39 0.26
CA GLY A 198 6.53 -6.24 1.07
C GLY A 198 7.75 -5.45 1.57
N ILE A 199 8.39 -4.66 0.68
CA ILE A 199 9.50 -3.76 1.04
C ILE A 199 9.04 -2.70 2.05
N GLU A 200 7.87 -2.11 1.84
CA GLU A 200 7.26 -1.14 2.77
C GLU A 200 7.14 -1.71 4.18
N TYR A 201 6.66 -2.97 4.33
CA TYR A 201 6.59 -3.66 5.62
C TYR A 201 7.97 -3.76 6.29
N GLY A 202 9.00 -4.12 5.54
CA GLY A 202 10.36 -4.22 6.04
C GLY A 202 10.93 -2.88 6.52
N VAL A 203 10.70 -1.81 5.76
CA VAL A 203 11.16 -0.46 6.12
C VAL A 203 10.42 0.05 7.36
N MET A 204 9.10 -0.14 7.43
CA MET A 204 8.29 0.25 8.59
C MET A 204 8.75 -0.50 9.86
N ALA A 205 8.99 -1.81 9.78
CA ALA A 205 9.49 -2.60 10.89
C ALA A 205 10.86 -2.09 11.37
N ALA A 206 11.79 -1.82 10.45
CA ALA A 206 13.11 -1.30 10.81
C ALA A 206 13.06 0.05 11.51
N TYR A 207 12.20 0.97 11.08
CA TYR A 207 11.99 2.25 11.79
C TYR A 207 11.39 2.03 13.18
N ALA A 208 10.36 1.19 13.27
CA ALA A 208 9.70 0.92 14.55
C ALA A 208 10.65 0.31 15.57
N GLU A 209 11.42 -0.71 15.20
CA GLU A 209 12.42 -1.35 16.07
C GLU A 209 13.52 -0.37 16.49
N GLY A 210 14.10 0.37 15.52
CA GLY A 210 15.17 1.33 15.80
C GLY A 210 14.73 2.46 16.73
N LEU A 211 13.55 3.03 16.49
CA LEU A 211 13.00 4.09 17.34
C LEU A 211 12.59 3.54 18.72
N ASN A 212 12.13 2.30 18.81
CA ASN A 212 11.86 1.64 20.09
C ASN A 212 13.15 1.43 20.92
N VAL A 213 14.26 1.10 20.27
CA VAL A 213 15.59 1.04 20.97
C VAL A 213 15.94 2.41 21.56
N ILE A 214 15.71 3.51 20.81
CA ILE A 214 15.98 4.88 21.29
C ILE A 214 15.03 5.26 22.44
N ALA A 215 13.75 4.91 22.32
CA ALA A 215 12.74 5.18 23.35
C ALA A 215 13.06 4.48 24.69
N ASN A 216 13.84 3.38 24.66
CA ASN A 216 14.27 2.67 25.86
C ASN A 216 15.73 2.94 26.26
N ALA A 217 16.37 3.97 25.71
CA ALA A 217 17.76 4.28 25.97
C ALA A 217 18.02 4.81 27.41
N ASP A 218 16.96 5.03 28.19
CA ASP A 218 16.99 5.41 29.60
C ASP A 218 16.91 4.22 30.56
N ILE A 219 16.92 3.00 30.05
CA ILE A 219 16.71 1.77 30.85
C ILE A 219 17.66 1.67 32.06
N GLY A 220 18.87 2.27 32.00
CA GLY A 220 19.80 2.30 33.10
C GLY A 220 19.36 3.15 34.31
N LYS A 221 18.30 3.98 34.15
CA LYS A 221 17.69 4.77 35.24
C LYS A 221 16.51 4.06 35.90
N ARG A 222 16.03 2.96 35.32
CA ARG A 222 14.86 2.22 35.83
C ARG A 222 15.29 1.21 36.87
N GLU A 223 14.43 0.95 37.84
CA GLU A 223 14.62 -0.17 38.79
C GLU A 223 14.44 -1.49 38.05
N HIS A 224 15.37 -2.42 38.26
CA HIS A 224 15.34 -3.75 37.66
C HIS A 224 15.18 -4.80 38.73
N GLU A 225 14.28 -5.75 38.53
CA GLU A 225 14.26 -6.97 39.34
C GLU A 225 15.52 -7.78 39.10
N VAL A 226 16.10 -8.26 40.21
CA VAL A 226 17.26 -9.17 40.19
C VAL A 226 16.81 -10.52 40.76
N ASP A 227 16.57 -11.44 39.85
CA ASP A 227 16.21 -12.81 40.21
C ASP A 227 16.95 -13.85 39.35
N ALA A 228 16.69 -15.13 39.57
CA ALA A 228 17.34 -16.22 38.82
C ALA A 228 16.88 -16.35 37.38
N GLU A 229 15.81 -15.65 37.00
CA GLU A 229 15.14 -15.76 35.68
C GLU A 229 15.30 -14.53 34.80
N THR A 230 15.74 -13.40 35.37
CA THR A 230 15.92 -12.13 34.69
C THR A 230 17.41 -11.88 34.45
N ALA A 231 17.77 -11.70 33.18
CA ALA A 231 19.13 -11.30 32.82
C ALA A 231 19.43 -9.90 33.39
N PRO A 232 20.49 -9.73 34.21
CA PRO A 232 20.79 -8.43 34.77
C PRO A 232 21.26 -7.47 33.68
N LEU A 233 20.82 -6.20 33.78
CA LEU A 233 21.40 -5.14 32.99
C LEU A 233 22.84 -4.91 33.41
N ARG A 234 23.78 -5.12 32.48
CA ARG A 234 25.20 -4.78 32.71
C ARG A 234 25.44 -3.32 32.46
N ASP A 235 26.26 -2.73 33.31
CA ASP A 235 26.81 -1.38 33.11
C ASP A 235 25.68 -0.35 32.85
N PRO A 236 24.67 -0.20 33.75
CA PRO A 236 23.51 0.67 33.55
C PRO A 236 23.89 2.13 33.30
N GLU A 237 25.09 2.54 33.72
CA GLU A 237 25.65 3.87 33.46
C GLU A 237 25.82 4.20 31.96
N TYR A 238 25.80 3.22 31.07
CA TYR A 238 25.85 3.43 29.63
C TYR A 238 24.46 3.66 28.98
N TYR A 239 23.39 3.55 29.77
CA TYR A 239 22.00 3.69 29.29
C TYR A 239 21.23 4.79 30.07
N PRO A 240 21.75 6.01 30.22
CA PRO A 240 21.09 7.08 30.96
C PRO A 240 20.33 8.06 30.06
N TYR A 241 20.11 7.76 28.79
CA TYR A 241 19.72 8.73 27.77
C TYR A 241 18.21 8.92 27.72
N GLU A 242 17.73 10.07 28.12
CA GLU A 242 16.37 10.55 27.87
C GLU A 242 16.38 11.26 26.53
N ILE A 243 15.92 10.61 25.48
CA ILE A 243 15.96 11.10 24.10
C ILE A 243 14.54 11.34 23.62
N ASP A 244 14.27 12.51 23.07
CA ASP A 244 13.01 12.80 22.38
C ASP A 244 13.01 12.11 21.02
N VAL A 245 12.16 11.08 20.89
CA VAL A 245 12.08 10.27 19.68
C VAL A 245 11.48 11.03 18.50
N ALA A 246 10.58 12.00 18.76
CA ALA A 246 10.01 12.85 17.73
C ALA A 246 11.09 13.76 17.12
N ASP A 247 11.96 14.33 17.93
CA ASP A 247 13.08 15.16 17.47
C ASP A 247 14.13 14.32 16.72
N VAL A 248 14.35 13.06 17.11
CA VAL A 248 15.23 12.15 16.35
C VAL A 248 14.64 11.86 14.97
N ALA A 249 13.35 11.54 14.87
CA ALA A 249 12.69 11.33 13.59
C ALA A 249 12.75 12.61 12.72
N GLU A 250 12.55 13.79 13.32
CA GLU A 250 12.63 15.07 12.61
C GLU A 250 14.04 15.36 12.08
N VAL A 251 15.08 15.11 12.84
CA VAL A 251 16.46 15.35 12.37
C VAL A 251 16.86 14.35 11.27
N TRP A 252 16.44 13.10 11.40
CA TRP A 252 16.76 12.09 10.41
C TRP A 252 16.07 12.32 9.05
N ARG A 253 14.81 12.77 9.06
CA ARG A 253 14.11 13.08 7.81
C ARG A 253 14.73 14.27 7.04
N ARG A 254 15.50 15.13 7.72
CA ARG A 254 16.11 16.34 7.14
C ARG A 254 17.37 16.12 6.32
N GLY A 255 17.89 14.90 6.21
CA GLY A 255 19.06 14.67 5.36
C GLY A 255 19.90 13.47 5.75
N SER A 256 19.44 12.60 6.62
CA SER A 256 20.12 11.32 6.84
C SER A 256 19.93 10.38 5.63
N VAL A 257 20.80 9.39 5.52
CA VAL A 257 20.76 8.40 4.44
C VAL A 257 19.47 7.54 4.44
N ILE A 258 18.76 7.49 5.59
CA ILE A 258 17.49 6.79 5.72
C ILE A 258 16.26 7.71 5.52
N ALA A 259 16.47 8.96 5.09
CA ALA A 259 15.37 9.86 4.79
C ALA A 259 14.43 9.25 3.73
N SER A 260 13.13 9.27 3.99
CA SER A 260 12.11 8.72 3.10
C SER A 260 10.75 9.35 3.42
N TRP A 261 9.78 9.22 2.52
CA TRP A 261 8.43 9.64 2.82
C TRP A 261 7.81 8.88 4.02
N LEU A 262 8.13 7.60 4.21
CA LEU A 262 7.71 6.86 5.41
C LEU A 262 8.27 7.49 6.69
N LEU A 263 9.50 7.99 6.66
CA LEU A 263 10.07 8.69 7.80
C LEU A 263 9.44 10.07 8.02
N ASP A 264 9.03 10.77 6.96
CA ASP A 264 8.26 12.01 7.07
C ASP A 264 6.92 11.77 7.79
N LEU A 265 6.22 10.70 7.41
CA LEU A 265 4.97 10.29 8.05
C LEU A 265 5.18 9.86 9.51
N THR A 266 6.29 9.16 9.80
CA THR A 266 6.67 8.77 11.16
C THR A 266 6.91 10.00 12.04
N ALA A 267 7.68 10.97 11.56
CA ALA A 267 7.92 12.21 12.30
C ALA A 267 6.63 13.00 12.53
N SER A 268 5.72 13.04 11.55
CA SER A 268 4.42 13.68 11.68
C SER A 268 3.56 13.00 12.76
N ALA A 269 3.52 11.66 12.79
CA ALA A 269 2.78 10.91 13.80
C ALA A 269 3.33 11.16 15.21
N LEU A 270 4.65 11.07 15.39
CA LEU A 270 5.30 11.30 16.67
C LEU A 270 5.18 12.75 17.15
N HIS A 271 5.15 13.73 16.23
CA HIS A 271 4.89 15.12 16.58
C HIS A 271 3.46 15.32 17.10
N ALA A 272 2.49 14.65 16.48
CA ALA A 272 1.08 14.73 16.89
C ALA A 272 0.83 13.98 18.21
N SER A 273 1.47 12.83 18.42
CA SER A 273 1.31 11.97 19.60
C SER A 273 2.66 11.32 19.95
N PRO A 274 3.48 11.94 20.81
CA PRO A 274 4.82 11.44 21.16
C PRO A 274 4.83 10.07 21.83
N THR A 275 3.77 9.69 22.53
CA THR A 275 3.62 8.40 23.24
C THR A 275 2.76 7.40 22.47
N LEU A 276 2.11 7.80 21.37
CA LEU A 276 1.23 6.98 20.55
C LEU A 276 0.11 6.26 21.34
N GLU A 277 -0.36 6.86 22.45
CA GLU A 277 -1.33 6.25 23.38
C GLU A 277 -2.68 5.89 22.76
N GLU A 278 -3.05 6.55 21.65
CA GLU A 278 -4.29 6.27 20.91
C GLU A 278 -4.22 4.98 20.08
N PHE A 279 -3.03 4.36 19.94
CA PHE A 279 -2.84 3.15 19.15
C PHE A 279 -2.66 1.92 20.05
N GLY A 280 -3.44 0.88 19.80
CA GLY A 280 -3.39 -0.37 20.55
C GLY A 280 -2.28 -1.35 20.08
N GLY A 281 -1.38 -0.95 19.19
CA GLY A 281 -0.28 -1.77 18.71
C GLY A 281 -0.66 -2.94 17.79
N ARG A 282 -1.95 -3.09 17.43
CA ARG A 282 -2.42 -4.14 16.50
C ARG A 282 -2.19 -3.74 15.06
N VAL A 283 -1.34 -4.45 14.32
CA VAL A 283 -1.00 -4.17 12.93
C VAL A 283 -1.60 -5.21 11.99
N SER A 284 -2.48 -4.75 11.08
CA SER A 284 -3.09 -5.61 10.07
C SER A 284 -2.17 -5.82 8.87
N ASP A 285 -2.39 -6.90 8.13
CA ASP A 285 -1.84 -7.11 6.79
C ASP A 285 -2.99 -7.28 5.79
N SER A 286 -2.84 -6.74 4.58
CA SER A 286 -3.82 -6.78 3.50
C SER A 286 -3.53 -7.84 2.42
N GLY A 287 -2.54 -8.70 2.66
CA GLY A 287 -2.21 -9.86 1.83
C GLY A 287 -0.92 -9.72 1.03
N GLU A 288 -0.51 -8.51 0.64
CA GLU A 288 0.63 -8.29 -0.27
C GLU A 288 1.95 -8.83 0.29
N GLY A 289 2.19 -8.65 1.61
CA GLY A 289 3.36 -9.23 2.26
C GLY A 289 3.38 -10.76 2.19
N ARG A 290 2.22 -11.42 2.33
CA ARG A 290 2.08 -12.87 2.16
C ARG A 290 2.37 -13.31 0.73
N TRP A 291 1.76 -12.63 -0.24
CA TRP A 291 1.93 -12.95 -1.67
C TRP A 291 3.38 -12.75 -2.12
N THR A 292 4.05 -11.70 -1.63
CA THR A 292 5.49 -11.47 -1.87
C THR A 292 6.33 -12.64 -1.36
N LEU A 293 6.05 -13.15 -0.15
CA LEU A 293 6.79 -14.29 0.41
C LEU A 293 6.47 -15.59 -0.34
N HIS A 294 5.23 -15.80 -0.77
CA HIS A 294 4.89 -16.96 -1.61
C HIS A 294 5.67 -16.90 -2.93
N ALA A 295 5.75 -15.74 -3.57
CA ALA A 295 6.53 -15.57 -4.78
C ALA A 295 8.03 -15.84 -4.52
N ALA A 296 8.60 -15.30 -3.44
CA ALA A 296 9.99 -15.56 -3.06
C ALA A 296 10.29 -17.04 -2.85
N ILE A 297 9.36 -17.80 -2.25
CA ILE A 297 9.47 -19.25 -2.08
C ILE A 297 9.43 -19.97 -3.42
N ASP A 298 8.45 -19.64 -4.28
CA ASP A 298 8.28 -20.25 -5.60
C ASP A 298 9.50 -19.98 -6.52
N GLU A 299 10.07 -18.77 -6.41
CA GLU A 299 11.27 -18.35 -7.16
C GLU A 299 12.58 -18.85 -6.55
N GLY A 300 12.56 -19.39 -5.33
CA GLY A 300 13.77 -19.79 -4.60
C GLY A 300 14.64 -18.61 -4.14
N VAL A 301 14.05 -17.44 -3.95
CA VAL A 301 14.75 -16.21 -3.54
C VAL A 301 14.65 -16.03 -2.02
N PRO A 302 15.75 -15.81 -1.29
CA PRO A 302 15.71 -15.58 0.15
C PRO A 302 15.14 -14.18 0.47
N ALA A 303 14.16 -14.11 1.39
CA ALA A 303 13.53 -12.87 1.81
C ALA A 303 13.40 -12.78 3.36
N PRO A 304 14.50 -12.92 4.14
CA PRO A 304 14.42 -12.99 5.61
C PRO A 304 13.87 -11.70 6.24
N VAL A 305 14.24 -10.53 5.74
CA VAL A 305 13.76 -9.25 6.27
C VAL A 305 12.25 -9.10 6.09
N LEU A 306 11.73 -9.40 4.92
CA LEU A 306 10.31 -9.30 4.62
C LEU A 306 9.49 -10.34 5.40
N SER A 307 10.06 -11.56 5.58
CA SER A 307 9.43 -12.62 6.38
C SER A 307 9.26 -12.17 7.84
N THR A 308 10.32 -11.65 8.45
CA THR A 308 10.28 -11.17 9.84
C THR A 308 9.25 -10.04 9.98
N ALA A 309 9.27 -9.06 9.11
CA ALA A 309 8.32 -7.94 9.13
C ALA A 309 6.84 -8.38 9.01
N LEU A 310 6.57 -9.43 8.23
CA LEU A 310 5.22 -10.01 8.16
C LEU A 310 4.84 -10.75 9.46
N TYR A 311 5.76 -11.55 10.03
CA TYR A 311 5.50 -12.31 11.24
C TYR A 311 5.30 -11.40 12.46
N GLU A 312 5.99 -10.26 12.54
CA GLU A 312 5.75 -9.24 13.56
C GLU A 312 4.29 -8.71 13.52
N ARG A 313 3.71 -8.56 12.32
CA ARG A 313 2.28 -8.22 12.20
C ARG A 313 1.37 -9.32 12.74
N PHE A 314 1.75 -10.60 12.62
CA PHE A 314 1.00 -11.70 13.23
C PHE A 314 1.13 -11.67 14.74
N ALA A 315 2.35 -11.51 15.28
CA ALA A 315 2.61 -11.41 16.70
C ALA A 315 1.85 -10.22 17.33
N SER A 316 1.78 -9.06 16.64
CA SER A 316 1.02 -7.90 17.12
C SER A 316 -0.48 -8.17 17.32
N ARG A 317 -1.00 -9.29 16.80
CA ARG A 317 -2.41 -9.70 16.91
C ARG A 317 -2.59 -10.89 17.86
N ASN A 318 -1.55 -11.27 18.62
CA ASN A 318 -1.49 -12.43 19.51
C ASN A 318 -1.68 -13.79 18.79
N GLU A 319 -1.30 -13.89 17.51
CA GLU A 319 -1.37 -15.15 16.77
C GLU A 319 -0.29 -16.16 17.23
N ASP A 320 0.63 -15.74 18.11
CA ASP A 320 1.68 -16.53 18.75
C ASP A 320 1.34 -16.93 20.21
N GLU A 321 0.15 -16.62 20.72
CA GLU A 321 -0.26 -16.87 22.11
C GLU A 321 -0.02 -18.33 22.54
N PHE A 322 -0.41 -19.30 21.72
CA PHE A 322 -0.21 -20.72 22.03
C PHE A 322 1.28 -21.09 22.12
N ALA A 323 2.11 -20.55 21.22
CA ALA A 323 3.55 -20.81 21.21
C ALA A 323 4.20 -20.24 22.47
N ASN A 324 3.83 -19.04 22.87
CA ASN A 324 4.33 -18.41 24.10
C ASN A 324 3.91 -19.17 25.36
N LYS A 325 2.64 -19.61 25.45
CA LYS A 325 2.16 -20.47 26.52
C LYS A 325 2.91 -21.80 26.59
N LEU A 326 3.21 -22.40 25.44
CA LEU A 326 3.97 -23.65 25.39
C LEU A 326 5.42 -23.47 25.85
N LEU A 327 6.07 -22.36 25.47
CA LEU A 327 7.41 -22.01 25.94
C LEU A 327 7.45 -21.87 27.48
N SER A 328 6.48 -21.17 28.05
CA SER A 328 6.33 -21.01 29.50
C SER A 328 6.12 -22.36 30.17
N ALA A 329 5.21 -23.18 29.64
CA ALA A 329 4.96 -24.53 30.17
C ALA A 329 6.22 -25.43 30.13
N MET A 330 7.01 -25.39 29.04
CA MET A 330 8.26 -26.15 28.94
C MET A 330 9.28 -25.68 29.98
N ARG A 331 9.44 -24.37 30.19
CA ARG A 331 10.33 -23.82 31.23
C ARG A 331 9.94 -24.33 32.62
N LYS A 332 8.65 -24.36 32.91
CA LYS A 332 8.14 -24.94 34.18
C LYS A 332 8.47 -26.42 34.32
N GLN A 333 8.32 -27.20 33.25
CA GLN A 333 8.54 -28.67 33.32
C GLN A 333 9.99 -29.05 33.51
N PHE A 334 10.92 -28.38 32.84
CA PHE A 334 12.35 -28.74 32.98
C PHE A 334 13.10 -27.94 34.05
N GLY A 335 12.67 -26.71 34.38
CA GLY A 335 13.37 -25.81 35.29
C GLY A 335 12.62 -25.53 36.61
N GLY A 336 11.33 -25.88 36.69
CA GLY A 336 10.48 -25.55 37.84
C GLY A 336 10.12 -24.08 37.96
N HIS A 337 10.35 -23.29 36.88
CA HIS A 337 10.08 -21.85 36.85
C HIS A 337 8.60 -21.58 36.70
N ASP A 338 8.00 -20.87 37.63
CA ASP A 338 6.63 -20.40 37.53
C ASP A 338 6.58 -19.11 36.68
N GLU A 339 5.52 -18.96 35.87
CA GLU A 339 5.32 -17.78 35.09
C GLU A 339 5.05 -16.56 36.01
N LYS A 340 5.74 -15.45 35.77
CA LYS A 340 5.48 -14.20 36.50
C LYS A 340 4.08 -13.66 36.12
N SER A 341 3.36 -13.11 37.10
CA SER A 341 2.07 -12.47 36.83
C SER A 341 2.25 -11.25 35.94
N SER A 342 1.33 -11.07 34.93
CA SER A 342 1.29 -9.93 34.07
C SER A 342 0.89 -8.67 34.85
N GLY A 343 1.80 -8.08 35.58
CA GLY A 343 1.55 -6.92 36.46
C GLY A 343 2.70 -6.61 37.40
N GLU A 344 3.69 -7.50 37.49
CA GLU A 344 4.88 -7.31 38.31
C GLU A 344 6.10 -7.12 37.38
N GLY A 345 6.39 -5.88 36.99
CA GLY A 345 7.57 -5.53 36.20
C GLY A 345 7.27 -4.85 34.86
N ALA A 346 6.61 -3.70 34.89
CA ALA A 346 6.60 -2.76 33.78
C ALA A 346 7.34 -1.49 34.19
#